data_178278643fefae8e26a7721b6d917ade
#
_entry.id   178278643fefae8e26a7721b6d917ade
#
_cell.length_a   1.000
_cell.length_b   1.000
_cell.length_c   1.000
_cell.angle_alpha   90.00
_cell.angle_beta   90.00
_cell.angle_gamma   90.00
#
_symmetry.space_group_name_H-M   'P 1'
#
loop_
_entity.id
_entity.type
_entity.pdbx_description
1 polymer ?
#
loop_
_entity_poly.entity_id
_entity_poly.type
_entity_poly.pdbx_seq_one_letter_code
_entity_poly.pdbx_strand_id
1 'polypeptide(L)'
;DASEPPIMDGSSKFFIEAVTHNNYTGVEERGDELSYWSYDKTQGYNFVDLNFGYNITPNTLLYFATIIGGGSGDYEVQDNGDLKDSWTHYFEVNSKVWQNKNSSLSLFAGGAWSFITDKTFYTEGAGNIINVGATYNKKFEVLKHTIPVDVTLMWNPEQEKTVIQLDVALF
;
A
#
# COMPACT_ATOMS: atom_id res chain seq x y z
N ASP A 1 0.08 3.38 6.52
CA ASP A 1 1.21 3.52 5.61
C ASP A 1 0.90 2.71 4.37
N ALA A 2 0.31 3.32 3.35
CA ALA A 2 0.24 2.69 2.05
C ALA A 2 1.68 2.70 1.51
N SER A 3 2.37 1.56 1.58
CA SER A 3 3.67 1.41 0.97
C SER A 3 3.52 1.70 -0.52
N GLU A 4 4.14 2.77 -0.99
CA GLU A 4 4.20 3.03 -2.42
C GLU A 4 4.82 1.81 -3.11
N PRO A 5 4.27 1.34 -4.23
CA PRO A 5 4.91 0.29 -4.98
C PRO A 5 6.31 0.74 -5.38
N PRO A 6 7.32 -0.14 -5.29
CA PRO A 6 8.70 0.22 -5.58
C PRO A 6 8.81 0.80 -6.98
N ILE A 7 9.51 1.93 -7.10
CA ILE A 7 9.78 2.57 -8.40
C ILE A 7 10.69 1.65 -9.19
N MET A 8 10.15 0.93 -10.15
CA MET A 8 10.93 0.09 -11.03
C MET A 8 11.77 0.95 -11.98
N ASP A 9 13.05 0.69 -12.03
CA ASP A 9 13.97 1.28 -13.00
C ASP A 9 13.65 0.73 -14.39
N GLY A 10 12.81 0.99 -15.12
CA GLY A 10 12.41 0.62 -16.48
C GLY A 10 13.06 -0.63 -17.16
N SER A 11 13.95 -1.36 -16.47
CA SER A 11 14.69 -2.52 -16.98
C SER A 11 14.04 -3.86 -16.63
N SER A 12 13.39 -3.97 -15.48
CA SER A 12 12.73 -5.21 -15.04
C SER A 12 11.25 -5.23 -15.40
N LYS A 13 10.78 -6.33 -16.02
CA LYS A 13 9.37 -6.49 -16.33
C LYS A 13 8.53 -6.90 -15.11
N PHE A 14 9.15 -7.53 -14.12
CA PHE A 14 8.48 -7.97 -12.90
C PHE A 14 9.41 -7.90 -11.70
N PHE A 15 8.83 -7.82 -10.51
CA PHE A 15 9.53 -8.02 -9.24
C PHE A 15 8.68 -8.90 -8.32
N ILE A 16 9.35 -9.54 -7.37
CA ILE A 16 8.76 -10.23 -6.24
C ILE A 16 9.57 -9.82 -5.02
N GLU A 17 8.88 -9.44 -3.94
CA GLU A 17 9.52 -9.06 -2.68
C GLU A 17 8.67 -9.52 -1.50
N ALA A 18 9.31 -9.77 -0.38
CA ALA A 18 8.65 -9.95 0.91
C ALA A 18 8.97 -8.73 1.78
N VAL A 19 7.95 -8.09 2.30
CA VAL A 19 8.07 -6.86 3.08
C VAL A 19 7.50 -7.07 4.47
N THR A 20 8.20 -6.60 5.48
CA THR A 20 7.67 -6.54 6.84
C THR A 20 7.24 -5.11 7.14
N HIS A 21 6.04 -4.99 7.68
CA HIS A 21 5.46 -3.71 8.06
C HIS A 21 5.31 -3.61 9.56
N ASN A 22 5.55 -2.41 10.07
CA ASN A 22 5.23 -2.03 11.44
C ASN A 22 4.05 -1.05 11.39
N ASN A 23 2.86 -1.53 11.66
CA ASN A 23 1.66 -0.69 11.66
C ASN A 23 1.30 -0.28 13.09
N TYR A 24 1.69 0.92 13.48
CA TYR A 24 1.38 1.49 14.79
C TYR A 24 0.11 2.35 14.80
N THR A 25 -0.65 2.37 13.73
CA THR A 25 -1.91 3.10 13.66
C THR A 25 -2.92 2.48 14.64
N GLY A 26 -3.50 3.29 15.52
CA GLY A 26 -4.46 2.83 16.54
C GLY A 26 -3.83 2.20 17.78
N VAL A 27 -2.53 2.36 18.00
CA VAL A 27 -1.83 1.91 19.21
C VAL A 27 -2.42 2.49 20.49
N GLU A 28 -2.84 3.74 20.46
CA GLU A 28 -3.39 4.45 21.61
C GLU A 28 -4.68 3.83 22.15
N GLU A 29 -5.40 3.08 21.33
CA GLU A 29 -6.66 2.44 21.71
C GLU A 29 -6.48 1.05 22.34
N ARG A 30 -5.32 0.42 22.16
CA ARG A 30 -5.09 -0.96 22.62
C ARG A 30 -4.46 -1.11 24.00
N GLY A 31 -3.99 -0.04 24.60
CA GLY A 31 -3.75 0.12 26.05
C GLY A 31 -2.65 -0.70 26.70
N ASP A 32 -1.91 -1.55 25.99
CA ASP A 32 -0.93 -2.45 26.58
C ASP A 32 0.46 -2.38 25.95
N GLU A 33 1.45 -2.99 26.59
CA GLU A 33 2.85 -2.92 26.24
C GLU A 33 3.12 -3.23 24.77
N LEU A 34 3.61 -2.23 24.06
CA LEU A 34 4.02 -2.32 22.66
C LEU A 34 5.12 -3.34 22.47
N SER A 35 4.84 -4.43 21.83
CA SER A 35 5.84 -5.39 21.40
C SER A 35 6.29 -5.08 19.97
N TYR A 36 7.35 -4.30 19.81
CA TYR A 36 7.92 -3.90 18.52
C TYR A 36 8.25 -5.06 17.57
N TRP A 37 8.54 -6.23 18.13
CA TRP A 37 8.98 -7.41 17.40
C TRP A 37 7.92 -8.51 17.33
N SER A 38 6.72 -8.27 17.87
CA SER A 38 5.67 -9.27 17.85
C SER A 38 4.93 -9.28 16.52
N TYR A 39 4.75 -10.48 15.99
CA TYR A 39 3.88 -10.81 14.87
C TYR A 39 2.60 -11.52 15.34
N ASP A 40 2.34 -11.53 16.62
CA ASP A 40 1.13 -12.09 17.20
C ASP A 40 -0.10 -11.26 16.84
N LYS A 41 -1.20 -11.91 16.46
CA LYS A 41 -2.43 -11.27 16.00
C LYS A 41 -3.06 -10.33 17.04
N THR A 42 -2.89 -10.66 18.32
CA THR A 42 -3.53 -9.95 19.43
C THR A 42 -2.65 -8.87 20.05
N GLN A 43 -1.35 -8.99 19.93
CA GLN A 43 -0.37 -8.12 20.59
C GLN A 43 0.63 -7.47 19.64
N GLY A 44 0.73 -7.97 18.41
CA GLY A 44 1.67 -7.48 17.43
C GLY A 44 1.06 -6.43 16.50
N TYR A 45 1.92 -5.54 16.04
CA TYR A 45 1.60 -4.55 15.00
C TYR A 45 2.33 -4.87 13.69
N ASN A 46 3.12 -5.94 13.70
CA ASN A 46 3.89 -6.34 12.55
C ASN A 46 3.14 -7.35 11.72
N PHE A 47 3.24 -7.20 10.42
CA PHE A 47 2.78 -8.19 9.46
C PHE A 47 3.79 -8.30 8.32
N VAL A 48 3.70 -9.39 7.60
CA VAL A 48 4.53 -9.66 6.41
C VAL A 48 3.59 -9.82 5.23
N ASP A 49 3.89 -9.14 4.15
CA ASP A 49 3.25 -9.36 2.87
C ASP A 49 4.24 -9.86 1.81
N LEU A 50 3.67 -10.50 0.82
CA LEU A 50 4.36 -10.92 -0.40
C LEU A 50 3.80 -10.09 -1.55
N ASN A 51 4.71 -9.39 -2.23
CA ASN A 51 4.38 -8.42 -3.26
C ASN A 51 4.86 -8.88 -4.63
N PHE A 52 4.06 -8.60 -5.63
CA PHE A 52 4.35 -8.86 -7.04
C PHE A 52 4.06 -7.62 -7.85
N GLY A 53 4.98 -7.24 -8.71
CA GLY A 53 4.76 -6.20 -9.69
C GLY A 53 5.08 -6.67 -11.09
N TYR A 54 4.25 -6.29 -12.05
CA TYR A 54 4.44 -6.60 -13.46
C TYR A 54 4.13 -5.41 -14.36
N ASN A 55 5.12 -4.96 -15.13
CA ASN A 55 4.93 -3.92 -16.14
C ASN A 55 4.30 -4.52 -17.40
N ILE A 56 2.99 -4.35 -17.59
CA ILE A 56 2.29 -4.78 -18.83
C ILE A 56 2.65 -3.90 -20.01
N THR A 57 2.97 -2.64 -19.75
CA THR A 57 3.56 -1.68 -20.72
C THR A 57 4.67 -0.89 -20.04
N PRO A 58 5.50 -0.13 -20.78
CA PRO A 58 6.48 0.78 -20.17
C PRO A 58 5.88 1.85 -19.23
N ASN A 59 4.58 2.05 -19.29
CA ASN A 59 3.85 3.07 -18.54
C ASN A 59 2.82 2.51 -17.56
N THR A 60 2.60 1.19 -17.52
CA THR A 60 1.55 0.60 -16.69
C THR A 60 2.07 -0.56 -15.89
N LEU A 61 2.04 -0.41 -14.57
CA LEU A 61 2.35 -1.42 -13.57
C LEU A 61 1.05 -2.05 -13.06
N LEU A 62 1.04 -3.37 -12.99
CA LEU A 62 0.12 -4.14 -12.16
C LEU A 62 0.86 -4.51 -10.88
N TYR A 63 0.25 -4.20 -9.75
CA TYR A 63 0.79 -4.53 -8.43
C TYR A 63 -0.19 -5.42 -7.69
N PHE A 64 0.34 -6.45 -7.06
CA PHE A 64 -0.41 -7.37 -6.21
C PHE A 64 0.34 -7.57 -4.91
N ALA A 65 -0.36 -7.54 -3.80
CA ALA A 65 0.17 -7.85 -2.48
C ALA A 65 -0.74 -8.85 -1.76
N THR A 66 -0.17 -9.68 -0.91
CA THR A 66 -0.94 -10.57 -0.03
C THR A 66 -0.27 -10.64 1.33
N ILE A 67 -1.04 -10.43 2.39
CA ILE A 67 -0.56 -10.64 3.75
C ILE A 67 -0.40 -12.15 3.95
N ILE A 68 0.78 -12.57 4.36
CA ILE A 68 1.15 -13.99 4.53
C ILE A 68 1.42 -14.36 5.99
N GLY A 69 1.32 -13.40 6.90
CA GLY A 69 1.49 -13.66 8.33
C GLY A 69 1.60 -12.40 9.15
N GLY A 70 1.40 -12.54 10.43
CA GLY A 70 1.54 -11.48 11.41
C GLY A 70 0.22 -11.05 12.06
N GLY A 71 0.30 -9.95 12.80
CA GLY A 71 -0.78 -9.37 13.56
C GLY A 71 -1.52 -8.27 12.81
N SER A 72 -1.71 -7.17 13.50
CA SER A 72 -2.17 -5.89 12.89
C SER A 72 -3.58 -5.87 12.34
N GLY A 73 -4.47 -6.81 12.75
CA GLY A 73 -5.89 -6.75 12.41
C GLY A 73 -6.28 -7.47 11.11
N ASP A 74 -5.37 -8.21 10.47
CA ASP A 74 -5.70 -9.06 9.31
C ASP A 74 -6.41 -10.35 9.73
N TYR A 75 -7.47 -10.20 10.50
CA TYR A 75 -8.30 -11.31 10.98
C TYR A 75 -9.74 -10.87 11.23
N GLU A 76 -10.62 -11.84 11.24
CA GLU A 76 -12.01 -11.72 11.66
C GLU A 76 -12.23 -12.47 12.97
N VAL A 77 -12.95 -11.84 13.90
CA VAL A 77 -13.37 -12.49 15.14
C VAL A 77 -14.63 -13.31 14.87
N GLN A 78 -14.54 -14.62 15.06
CA GLN A 78 -15.67 -15.54 14.86
C GLN A 78 -16.64 -15.52 16.06
N ASP A 79 -17.85 -16.05 15.88
CA ASP A 79 -18.89 -16.09 16.93
C ASP A 79 -18.45 -16.80 18.22
N ASN A 80 -17.50 -17.73 18.12
CA ASN A 80 -16.92 -18.46 19.26
C ASN A 80 -15.74 -17.72 19.92
N GLY A 81 -15.35 -16.54 19.40
CA GLY A 81 -14.23 -15.74 19.86
C GLY A 81 -12.88 -16.08 19.25
N ASP A 82 -12.81 -17.10 18.38
CA ASP A 82 -11.57 -17.44 17.68
C ASP A 82 -11.22 -16.40 16.62
N LEU A 83 -9.93 -16.22 16.37
CA LEU A 83 -9.40 -15.33 15.33
C LEU A 83 -9.10 -16.12 14.07
N LYS A 84 -9.77 -15.77 12.98
CA LYS A 84 -9.57 -16.37 11.66
C LYS A 84 -8.83 -15.39 10.77
N ASP A 85 -7.66 -15.81 10.22
CA ASP A 85 -6.87 -14.98 9.30
C ASP A 85 -7.69 -14.62 8.05
N SER A 86 -7.62 -13.36 7.66
CA SER A 86 -8.26 -12.86 6.44
C SER A 86 -7.41 -13.14 5.22
N TRP A 87 -6.07 -13.20 5.38
CA TRP A 87 -5.14 -13.33 4.24
C TRP A 87 -5.48 -12.28 3.19
N THR A 88 -5.52 -11.03 3.59
CA THR A 88 -5.91 -9.92 2.72
C THR A 88 -5.04 -9.88 1.47
N HIS A 89 -5.72 -9.77 0.34
CA HIS A 89 -5.12 -9.51 -0.95
C HIS A 89 -5.37 -8.07 -1.36
N TYR A 90 -4.41 -7.47 -2.03
CA TYR A 90 -4.50 -6.14 -2.62
C TYR A 90 -4.07 -6.21 -4.09
N PHE A 91 -4.76 -5.49 -4.94
CA PHE A 91 -4.39 -5.31 -6.34
C PHE A 91 -4.53 -3.86 -6.73
N GLU A 92 -3.53 -3.34 -7.46
CA GLU A 92 -3.52 -1.98 -7.99
C GLU A 92 -3.07 -1.96 -9.45
N VAL A 93 -3.69 -1.11 -10.21
CA VAL A 93 -3.21 -0.68 -11.52
C VAL A 93 -2.72 0.74 -11.41
N ASN A 94 -1.47 0.97 -11.80
CA ASN A 94 -0.86 2.30 -11.85
C ASN A 94 -0.39 2.58 -13.28
N SER A 95 -0.84 3.67 -13.87
CA SER A 95 -0.53 4.01 -15.26
C SER A 95 -0.10 5.45 -15.42
N LYS A 96 1.08 5.65 -15.99
CA LYS A 96 1.55 6.96 -16.43
C LYS A 96 0.78 7.36 -17.70
N VAL A 97 -0.13 8.31 -17.54
CA VAL A 97 -1.05 8.75 -18.61
C VAL A 97 -0.53 9.95 -19.39
N TRP A 98 0.45 10.67 -18.82
CA TRP A 98 1.06 11.82 -19.47
C TRP A 98 2.50 11.99 -18.99
N GLN A 99 3.38 12.41 -19.90
CA GLN A 99 4.79 12.71 -19.62
C GLN A 99 5.34 13.75 -20.58
N ASN A 100 6.18 14.65 -20.06
CA ASN A 100 7.09 15.49 -20.83
C ASN A 100 8.52 15.37 -20.27
N LYS A 101 9.44 16.25 -20.70
CA LYS A 101 10.85 16.21 -20.29
C LYS A 101 11.04 16.25 -18.76
N ASN A 102 10.24 17.04 -18.05
CA ASN A 102 10.47 17.35 -16.64
C ASN A 102 9.26 17.03 -15.74
N SER A 103 8.21 16.47 -16.28
CA SER A 103 7.01 16.19 -15.50
C SER A 103 6.27 14.97 -16.05
N SER A 104 5.53 14.27 -15.15
CA SER A 104 4.62 13.20 -15.53
C SER A 104 3.39 13.21 -14.65
N LEU A 105 2.33 12.58 -15.14
CA LEU A 105 1.09 12.32 -14.41
C LEU A 105 0.80 10.83 -14.49
N SER A 106 0.63 10.20 -13.36
CA SER A 106 0.17 8.83 -13.22
C SER A 106 -1.21 8.81 -12.56
N LEU A 107 -2.04 7.85 -12.95
CA LEU A 107 -3.31 7.54 -12.29
C LEU A 107 -3.22 6.12 -11.76
N PHE A 108 -3.85 5.89 -10.61
CA PHE A 108 -3.91 4.58 -10.01
C PHE A 108 -5.27 4.28 -9.41
N ALA A 109 -5.61 3.00 -9.35
CA ALA A 109 -6.76 2.49 -8.65
C ALA A 109 -6.45 1.09 -8.11
N GLY A 110 -6.84 0.83 -6.88
CA GLY A 110 -6.61 -0.43 -6.21
C GLY A 110 -7.75 -0.82 -5.28
N GLY A 111 -7.81 -2.11 -5.00
CA GLY A 111 -8.80 -2.68 -4.09
C GLY A 111 -8.23 -3.84 -3.30
N ALA A 112 -8.86 -4.13 -2.17
CA ALA A 112 -8.50 -5.24 -1.30
C ALA A 112 -9.68 -6.20 -1.15
N TRP A 113 -9.37 -7.49 -0.93
CA TRP A 113 -10.38 -8.52 -0.68
C TRP A 113 -9.78 -9.69 0.12
N SER A 114 -10.66 -10.51 0.67
CA SER A 114 -10.35 -11.82 1.22
C SER A 114 -11.22 -12.89 0.55
N PHE A 115 -10.67 -14.10 0.40
CA PHE A 115 -11.42 -15.28 -0.04
C PHE A 115 -11.89 -16.14 1.14
N ILE A 116 -11.53 -15.76 2.38
CA ILE A 116 -11.63 -16.62 3.56
C ILE A 116 -12.56 -16.03 4.61
N THR A 117 -12.58 -14.70 4.73
CA THR A 117 -13.36 -13.95 5.71
C THR A 117 -14.18 -12.86 5.03
N ASP A 118 -15.18 -12.36 5.74
CA ASP A 118 -15.97 -11.20 5.33
C ASP A 118 -15.31 -9.87 5.72
N LYS A 119 -14.10 -9.92 6.28
CA LYS A 119 -13.29 -8.77 6.66
C LYS A 119 -11.93 -8.83 5.98
N THR A 120 -11.34 -7.68 5.69
CA THR A 120 -9.95 -7.53 5.24
C THR A 120 -9.17 -6.65 6.21
N PHE A 121 -7.85 -6.56 6.02
CA PHE A 121 -7.01 -5.59 6.73
C PHE A 121 -7.50 -4.13 6.52
N TYR A 122 -8.07 -3.84 5.36
CA TYR A 122 -8.44 -2.48 4.96
C TYR A 122 -9.94 -2.17 5.09
N THR A 123 -10.78 -3.20 5.15
CA THR A 123 -12.24 -3.05 5.05
C THR A 123 -12.96 -3.95 6.06
N GLU A 124 -14.09 -3.49 6.57
CA GLU A 124 -15.00 -4.32 7.37
C GLU A 124 -15.89 -5.23 6.51
N GLY A 125 -15.78 -5.17 5.19
CA GLY A 125 -16.43 -6.06 4.23
C GLY A 125 -15.41 -6.89 3.48
N ALA A 126 -15.87 -7.96 2.81
CA ALA A 126 -15.03 -8.96 2.12
C ALA A 126 -14.15 -8.40 1.00
N GLY A 127 -14.50 -7.27 0.43
CA GLY A 127 -13.68 -6.61 -0.57
C GLY A 127 -14.28 -5.29 -1.06
N ASN A 128 -13.41 -4.34 -1.36
CA ASN A 128 -13.81 -3.06 -1.91
C ASN A 128 -12.64 -2.34 -2.60
N ILE A 129 -12.97 -1.28 -3.36
CA ILE A 129 -11.99 -0.31 -3.85
C ILE A 129 -11.59 0.59 -2.68
N ILE A 130 -10.30 0.58 -2.36
CA ILE A 130 -9.77 1.30 -1.21
C ILE A 130 -8.81 2.42 -1.58
N ASN A 131 -8.43 2.50 -2.85
CA ASN A 131 -7.40 3.42 -3.30
C ASN A 131 -7.66 3.88 -4.73
N VAL A 132 -7.91 5.16 -4.92
CA VAL A 132 -8.02 5.80 -6.24
C VAL A 132 -7.29 7.13 -6.17
N GLY A 133 -6.40 7.39 -7.13
CA GLY A 133 -5.65 8.63 -7.04
C GLY A 133 -4.84 8.99 -8.27
N ALA A 134 -4.05 10.03 -8.08
CA ALA A 134 -3.14 10.55 -9.09
C ALA A 134 -1.84 11.03 -8.43
N THR A 135 -0.72 10.76 -9.10
CA THR A 135 0.60 11.30 -8.72
C THR A 135 1.12 12.20 -9.84
N TYR A 136 1.42 13.43 -9.49
CA TYR A 136 2.10 14.37 -10.36
C TYR A 136 3.57 14.48 -9.96
N ASN A 137 4.46 14.08 -10.85
CA ASN A 137 5.90 14.23 -10.70
C ASN A 137 6.40 15.49 -11.40
N LYS A 138 7.30 16.21 -10.74
CA LYS A 138 8.00 17.38 -11.29
C LYS A 138 9.48 17.35 -10.92
N LYS A 139 10.37 17.44 -11.91
CA LYS A 139 11.81 17.59 -11.71
C LYS A 139 12.16 19.07 -11.72
N PHE A 140 12.76 19.54 -10.62
CA PHE A 140 13.29 20.89 -10.47
C PHE A 140 14.80 20.88 -10.59
N GLU A 141 15.34 21.81 -11.36
CA GLU A 141 16.79 22.02 -11.43
C GLU A 141 17.19 23.11 -10.42
N VAL A 142 17.93 22.73 -9.39
CA VAL A 142 18.38 23.65 -8.33
C VAL A 142 19.89 23.49 -8.17
N LEU A 143 20.68 24.56 -8.42
CA LEU A 143 22.14 24.57 -8.28
C LEU A 143 22.85 23.38 -8.99
N LYS A 144 22.39 23.02 -10.19
CA LYS A 144 22.85 21.89 -11.02
C LYS A 144 22.46 20.50 -10.48
N HIS A 145 21.61 20.41 -9.48
CA HIS A 145 21.03 19.15 -9.01
C HIS A 145 19.58 19.06 -9.48
N THR A 146 19.20 17.88 -9.94
CA THR A 146 17.80 17.59 -10.26
C THR A 146 17.11 17.10 -8.99
N ILE A 147 16.11 17.81 -8.53
CA ILE A 147 15.29 17.45 -7.36
C ILE A 147 13.92 16.99 -7.87
N PRO A 148 13.62 15.70 -7.83
CA PRO A 148 12.27 15.21 -8.12
C PRO A 148 11.35 15.51 -6.93
N VAL A 149 10.17 15.98 -7.26
CA VAL A 149 9.08 16.22 -6.31
C VAL A 149 7.83 15.53 -6.81
N ASP A 150 7.24 14.71 -5.98
CA ASP A 150 5.98 14.04 -6.23
C ASP A 150 4.87 14.62 -5.36
N VAL A 151 3.71 14.86 -5.97
CA VAL A 151 2.49 15.22 -5.27
C VAL A 151 1.46 14.15 -5.59
N THR A 152 1.05 13.41 -4.58
CA THR A 152 0.03 12.37 -4.70
C THR A 152 -1.25 12.83 -4.01
N LEU A 153 -2.35 12.76 -4.75
CA LEU A 153 -3.71 12.87 -4.24
C LEU A 153 -4.35 11.50 -4.27
N MET A 154 -4.76 11.01 -3.12
CA MET A 154 -5.38 9.70 -2.95
C MET A 154 -6.72 9.84 -2.24
N TRP A 155 -7.70 9.12 -2.71
CA TRP A 155 -9.00 8.95 -2.08
C TRP A 155 -9.25 7.47 -1.78
N ASN A 156 -9.60 7.19 -0.52
CA ASN A 156 -10.08 5.88 -0.08
C ASN A 156 -11.61 5.94 0.01
N PRO A 157 -12.33 5.34 -0.95
CA PRO A 157 -13.81 5.36 -0.95
C PRO A 157 -14.43 4.60 0.22
N GLU A 158 -13.77 3.55 0.72
CA GLU A 158 -14.26 2.73 1.84
C GLU A 158 -14.26 3.50 3.16
N GLN A 159 -13.23 4.29 3.39
CA GLN A 159 -13.09 5.08 4.61
C GLN A 159 -13.53 6.54 4.44
N GLU A 160 -13.97 6.93 3.24
CA GLU A 160 -14.29 8.33 2.88
C GLU A 160 -13.14 9.31 3.21
N LYS A 161 -11.89 8.84 3.08
CA LYS A 161 -10.70 9.62 3.41
C LYS A 161 -9.95 10.07 2.17
N THR A 162 -9.50 11.33 2.20
CA THR A 162 -8.57 11.89 1.20
C THR A 162 -7.24 12.16 1.85
N VAL A 163 -6.16 11.78 1.17
CA VAL A 163 -4.78 12.02 1.59
C VAL A 163 -4.07 12.80 0.49
N ILE A 164 -3.27 13.80 0.89
CA ILE A 164 -2.32 14.49 0.02
C ILE A 164 -0.93 14.20 0.58
N GLN A 165 -0.06 13.65 -0.25
CA GLN A 165 1.32 13.33 0.08
C GLN A 165 2.25 14.17 -0.79
N LEU A 166 3.33 14.66 -0.19
CA LEU A 166 4.40 15.37 -0.87
C LEU A 166 5.72 14.65 -0.60
N ASP A 167 6.37 14.19 -1.65
CA ASP A 167 7.65 13.51 -1.59
C ASP A 167 8.71 14.34 -2.30
N VAL A 168 9.86 14.49 -1.64
CA VAL A 168 11.02 15.21 -2.17
C VAL A 168 12.25 14.37 -1.99
N ALA A 169 12.85 13.92 -3.10
CA ALA A 169 14.10 13.19 -3.06
C ALA A 169 15.28 14.18 -3.15
N LEU A 170 16.10 14.24 -2.11
CA LEU A 170 17.19 15.20 -2.01
C LEU A 170 18.53 14.68 -2.51
N PHE A 171 18.71 13.35 -2.66
CA PHE A 171 19.96 12.71 -3.13
C PHE A 171 19.67 11.31 -3.70
#